data_ca56597210903a3ebbfa791fe9197bf9
#
_entry.id   ca56597210903a3ebbfa791fe9197bf9
#
_cell.length_a   1.000
_cell.length_b   1.000
_cell.length_c   1.000
_cell.angle_alpha   90.00
_cell.angle_beta   90.00
_cell.angle_gamma   90.00
#
_symmetry.space_group_name_H-M   'P 1'
#
loop_
_entity.id
_entity.type
_entity.pdbx_description
1 polymer ?
#
loop_
_entity_poly.entity_id
_entity_poly.type
_entity_poly.pdbx_seq_one_letter_code
_entity_poly.pdbx_strand_id
1 'polypeptide(L)'
;MSVFQIPLKLCDELDALCAKFWWGQVGNERKIHWKSWDKLTASKKEGGMGFRDLRAFNLAMLAKQGWRMVQGNDSLLYKCFKARYFPRSNFLEAKESPNCSYVWRSLMAAMPILQSGHCWRVGNGVSINALKDKWLPNYPTNMVLNPVQNNWGDLMVCELINPELNVWRYEDIRTIFHRDEADAICQIPLSRRYVADTIVWLHNPRGEFTVKSAYHVARRILTGAARVGTSRGCAARQIWATIWKLRIPNKIKVFAWRACHEILPTTVNLTRRRVIHEDKCSICTIESESTIHALWDCAAAQDIWAGSVRKLQKFKHGQSDILQLMEELLERLNLEEMELFWTQAWLIWNQRNSLLHGGKMKNPNCLNKRADECIEEFKSAQTQLTVQPR
;
A
#
# COMPACT_ATOMS: atom_id res chain seq x y z
N MET A 1 -16.27 -13.45 -7.84
CA MET A 1 -15.06 -13.12 -7.07
C MET A 1 -15.14 -13.51 -5.58
N SER A 2 -16.32 -13.46 -4.94
CA SER A 2 -16.45 -13.75 -3.49
C SER A 2 -16.74 -15.20 -3.15
N VAL A 3 -16.93 -16.07 -4.13
CA VAL A 3 -17.30 -17.49 -3.95
C VAL A 3 -16.23 -18.43 -4.48
N PHE A 4 -15.57 -18.04 -5.57
CA PHE A 4 -14.60 -18.87 -6.26
C PHE A 4 -13.25 -18.18 -6.41
N GLN A 5 -12.19 -18.94 -6.31
CA GLN A 5 -10.86 -18.49 -6.70
C GLN A 5 -10.82 -18.34 -8.23
N ILE A 6 -10.41 -17.16 -8.68
CA ILE A 6 -10.23 -16.88 -10.10
C ILE A 6 -8.98 -17.60 -10.59
N PRO A 7 -9.01 -18.29 -11.75
CA PRO A 7 -7.82 -18.88 -12.34
C PRO A 7 -6.71 -17.84 -12.54
N LEU A 8 -5.46 -18.21 -12.20
CA LEU A 8 -4.31 -17.30 -12.29
C LEU A 8 -4.16 -16.72 -13.69
N LYS A 9 -4.29 -17.56 -14.73
CA LYS A 9 -4.21 -17.12 -16.13
C LYS A 9 -5.20 -16.00 -16.45
N LEU A 10 -6.42 -16.09 -15.95
CA LEU A 10 -7.43 -15.03 -16.16
C LEU A 10 -7.07 -13.75 -15.42
N CYS A 11 -6.51 -13.83 -14.20
CA CYS A 11 -6.00 -12.65 -13.50
C CYS A 11 -4.89 -11.98 -14.32
N ASP A 12 -3.92 -12.75 -14.81
CA ASP A 12 -2.80 -12.24 -15.60
C ASP A 12 -3.27 -11.59 -16.92
N GLU A 13 -4.25 -12.18 -17.60
CA GLU A 13 -4.85 -11.61 -18.82
C GLU A 13 -5.55 -10.27 -18.54
N LEU A 14 -6.33 -10.18 -17.46
CA LEU A 14 -6.99 -8.94 -17.08
C LEU A 14 -6.00 -7.86 -16.63
N ASP A 15 -4.98 -8.21 -15.88
CA ASP A 15 -3.91 -7.30 -15.46
C ASP A 15 -3.12 -6.79 -16.67
N ALA A 16 -2.86 -7.65 -17.66
CA ALA A 16 -2.24 -7.26 -18.93
C ALA A 16 -3.10 -6.28 -19.73
N LEU A 17 -4.43 -6.48 -19.78
CA LEU A 17 -5.34 -5.52 -20.42
C LEU A 17 -5.36 -4.18 -19.70
N CYS A 18 -5.40 -4.17 -18.38
CA CYS A 18 -5.31 -2.95 -17.58
C CYS A 18 -3.99 -2.22 -17.80
N ALA A 19 -2.87 -2.95 -17.87
CA ALA A 19 -1.55 -2.38 -18.17
C ALA A 19 -1.48 -1.76 -19.57
N LYS A 20 -2.01 -2.45 -20.57
CA LYS A 20 -2.11 -1.92 -21.95
C LYS A 20 -2.89 -0.61 -22.00
N PHE A 21 -4.06 -0.59 -21.36
CA PHE A 21 -4.89 0.62 -21.28
C PHE A 21 -4.15 1.77 -20.56
N TRP A 22 -3.50 1.49 -19.43
CA TRP A 22 -2.75 2.50 -18.68
C TRP A 22 -1.61 3.14 -19.49
N TRP A 23 -0.92 2.34 -20.29
CA TRP A 23 0.19 2.82 -21.13
C TRP A 23 -0.27 3.36 -22.49
N GLY A 24 -1.59 3.49 -22.70
CA GLY A 24 -2.17 4.10 -23.89
C GLY A 24 -2.02 3.24 -25.15
N GLN A 25 -1.93 1.93 -24.99
CA GLN A 25 -1.91 1.01 -26.12
C GLN A 25 -3.31 0.91 -26.73
N VAL A 26 -3.45 1.21 -28.01
CA VAL A 26 -4.70 1.13 -28.78
C VAL A 26 -4.52 0.07 -29.87
N GLY A 27 -5.42 -0.89 -29.95
CA GLY A 27 -5.36 -1.96 -30.94
C GLY A 27 -4.06 -2.75 -30.87
N ASN A 28 -3.39 -2.89 -32.03
CA ASN A 28 -2.13 -3.64 -32.17
C ASN A 28 -0.87 -2.77 -31.99
N GLU A 29 -1.01 -1.47 -31.71
CA GLU A 29 0.14 -0.60 -31.49
C GLU A 29 0.87 -0.98 -30.20
N ARG A 30 2.16 -1.29 -30.32
CA ARG A 30 3.01 -1.54 -29.16
C ARG A 30 3.45 -0.22 -28.53
N LYS A 31 3.09 0.01 -27.28
CA LYS A 31 3.58 1.14 -26.47
C LYS A 31 4.56 0.65 -25.39
N ILE A 32 5.48 1.52 -25.00
CA ILE A 32 6.46 1.19 -23.95
C ILE A 32 5.75 1.12 -22.60
N HIS A 33 5.84 -0.01 -21.94
CA HIS A 33 5.47 -0.17 -20.55
C HIS A 33 6.67 0.24 -19.68
N TRP A 34 6.66 1.47 -19.19
CA TRP A 34 7.77 2.04 -18.41
C TRP A 34 7.98 1.39 -17.06
N LYS A 35 6.93 0.82 -16.48
CA LYS A 35 6.95 0.15 -15.17
C LYS A 35 6.11 -1.12 -15.20
N SER A 36 6.53 -2.17 -14.47
CA SER A 36 5.77 -3.41 -14.36
C SER A 36 4.46 -3.20 -13.62
N TRP A 37 3.46 -4.02 -13.92
CA TRP A 37 2.13 -3.95 -13.30
C TRP A 37 2.19 -4.12 -11.79
N ASP A 38 3.01 -5.04 -11.27
CA ASP A 38 3.20 -5.27 -9.84
C ASP A 38 3.62 -4.00 -9.07
N LYS A 39 4.49 -3.19 -9.70
CA LYS A 39 4.90 -1.91 -9.11
C LYS A 39 3.79 -0.87 -9.15
N LEU A 40 2.93 -0.90 -10.17
CA LEU A 40 1.77 -0.02 -10.29
C LEU A 40 0.68 -0.37 -9.27
N THR A 41 0.52 -1.65 -8.92
CA THR A 41 -0.43 -2.10 -7.90
C THR A 41 0.00 -1.78 -6.47
N ALA A 42 1.27 -1.41 -6.24
CA ALA A 42 1.72 -0.93 -4.95
C ALA A 42 0.88 0.28 -4.47
N SER A 43 0.80 0.48 -3.17
CA SER A 43 0.05 1.62 -2.62
C SER A 43 0.66 2.96 -3.04
N LYS A 44 -0.14 3.99 -3.13
CA LYS A 44 0.34 5.36 -3.43
C LYS A 44 1.42 5.83 -2.45
N LYS A 45 1.35 5.41 -1.18
CA LYS A 45 2.37 5.72 -0.16
C LYS A 45 3.69 4.98 -0.37
N GLU A 46 3.68 3.91 -1.16
CA GLU A 46 4.85 3.08 -1.49
C GLU A 46 5.36 3.33 -2.92
N GLY A 47 4.91 4.41 -3.54
CA GLY A 47 5.31 4.79 -4.89
C GLY A 47 4.55 4.07 -6.01
N GLY A 48 3.49 3.33 -5.70
CA GLY A 48 2.59 2.77 -6.71
C GLY A 48 1.50 3.76 -7.11
N MET A 49 0.64 3.31 -8.03
CA MET A 49 -0.58 4.02 -8.44
C MET A 49 -1.80 3.58 -7.63
N GLY A 50 -1.69 2.49 -6.87
CA GLY A 50 -2.78 1.90 -6.10
C GLY A 50 -3.78 1.15 -6.97
N PHE A 51 -3.37 0.66 -8.14
CA PHE A 51 -4.19 -0.27 -8.91
C PHE A 51 -4.40 -1.56 -8.12
N ARG A 52 -5.52 -2.22 -8.37
CA ARG A 52 -5.82 -3.47 -7.69
C ARG A 52 -5.07 -4.62 -8.35
N ASP A 53 -4.41 -5.41 -7.54
CA ASP A 53 -3.98 -6.76 -7.85
C ASP A 53 -5.22 -7.66 -7.74
N LEU A 54 -5.68 -8.21 -8.86
CA LEU A 54 -6.92 -8.99 -8.92
C LEU A 54 -6.83 -10.29 -8.13
N ARG A 55 -5.66 -10.92 -8.08
CA ARG A 55 -5.42 -12.14 -7.31
C ARG A 55 -5.54 -11.87 -5.80
N ALA A 56 -4.86 -10.84 -5.32
CA ALA A 56 -4.94 -10.43 -3.91
C ALA A 56 -6.35 -10.00 -3.52
N PHE A 57 -7.06 -9.30 -4.42
CA PHE A 57 -8.42 -8.86 -4.19
C PHE A 57 -9.41 -10.03 -4.11
N ASN A 58 -9.29 -11.01 -5.02
CA ASN A 58 -10.10 -12.21 -4.98
C ASN A 58 -9.89 -13.00 -3.67
N LEU A 59 -8.62 -13.20 -3.26
CA LEU A 59 -8.31 -13.86 -2.00
C LEU A 59 -8.88 -13.10 -0.78
N ALA A 60 -8.84 -11.78 -0.78
CA ALA A 60 -9.44 -10.98 0.29
C ALA A 60 -10.98 -11.10 0.34
N MET A 61 -11.63 -11.22 -0.81
CA MET A 61 -13.08 -11.47 -0.89
C MET A 61 -13.45 -12.88 -0.40
N LEU A 62 -12.63 -13.88 -0.70
CA LEU A 62 -12.78 -15.23 -0.18
C LEU A 62 -12.51 -15.29 1.32
N ALA A 63 -11.48 -14.58 1.80
CA ALA A 63 -11.19 -14.45 3.23
C ALA A 63 -12.37 -13.82 4.01
N LYS A 64 -13.14 -12.90 3.40
CA LYS A 64 -14.37 -12.38 4.02
C LYS A 64 -15.41 -13.48 4.28
N GLN A 65 -15.55 -14.44 3.36
CA GLN A 65 -16.46 -15.57 3.59
C GLN A 65 -15.90 -16.52 4.65
N GLY A 66 -14.58 -16.80 4.61
CA GLY A 66 -13.91 -17.57 5.65
C GLY A 66 -14.01 -16.90 7.04
N TRP A 67 -13.92 -15.57 7.12
CA TRP A 67 -14.12 -14.85 8.38
C TRP A 67 -15.50 -15.04 8.98
N ARG A 68 -16.55 -15.10 8.14
CA ARG A 68 -17.91 -15.45 8.59
C ARG A 68 -17.97 -16.86 9.18
N MET A 69 -17.19 -17.81 8.65
CA MET A 69 -17.08 -19.15 9.21
C MET A 69 -16.34 -19.16 10.55
N VAL A 70 -15.30 -18.34 10.69
CA VAL A 70 -14.56 -18.18 11.96
C VAL A 70 -15.47 -17.65 13.07
N GLN A 71 -16.35 -16.71 12.75
CA GLN A 71 -17.28 -16.12 13.72
C GLN A 71 -18.50 -17.02 14.05
N GLY A 72 -18.59 -18.22 13.46
CA GLY A 72 -19.65 -19.17 13.80
C GLY A 72 -21.06 -18.70 13.50
N ASN A 73 -21.26 -17.86 12.47
CA ASN A 73 -22.60 -17.41 12.08
C ASN A 73 -23.52 -18.58 11.77
N ASP A 74 -24.72 -18.61 12.31
CA ASP A 74 -25.72 -19.67 12.19
C ASP A 74 -26.39 -19.73 10.79
N SER A 75 -25.57 -19.50 9.74
CA SER A 75 -26.00 -19.55 8.35
C SER A 75 -26.08 -21.00 7.83
N LEU A 76 -26.97 -21.26 6.89
CA LEU A 76 -27.07 -22.56 6.23
C LEU A 76 -25.72 -23.00 5.64
N LEU A 77 -24.99 -22.09 5.03
CA LEU A 77 -23.65 -22.35 4.48
C LEU A 77 -22.67 -22.82 5.56
N TYR A 78 -22.68 -22.16 6.73
CA TYR A 78 -21.85 -22.60 7.87
C TYR A 78 -22.22 -24.01 8.32
N LYS A 79 -23.53 -24.28 8.54
CA LYS A 79 -23.99 -25.60 8.98
C LYS A 79 -23.59 -26.70 8.00
N CYS A 80 -23.79 -26.48 6.69
CA CYS A 80 -23.39 -27.46 5.66
C CYS A 80 -21.88 -27.72 5.63
N PHE A 81 -21.08 -26.66 5.70
CA PHE A 81 -19.63 -26.82 5.66
C PHE A 81 -19.07 -27.38 6.98
N LYS A 82 -19.62 -26.98 8.11
CA LYS A 82 -19.27 -27.53 9.42
C LYS A 82 -19.50 -29.05 9.44
N ALA A 83 -20.67 -29.51 9.04
CA ALA A 83 -21.00 -30.93 9.02
C ALA A 83 -20.09 -31.75 8.09
N ARG A 84 -19.71 -31.17 6.93
CA ARG A 84 -18.97 -31.91 5.90
C ARG A 84 -17.44 -31.85 6.05
N TYR A 85 -16.87 -30.68 6.41
CA TYR A 85 -15.44 -30.46 6.28
C TYR A 85 -14.70 -30.28 7.62
N PHE A 86 -15.39 -29.84 8.70
CA PHE A 86 -14.76 -29.64 10.00
C PHE A 86 -15.72 -29.93 11.17
N PRO A 87 -16.33 -31.14 11.22
CA PRO A 87 -17.39 -31.46 12.21
C PRO A 87 -16.92 -31.34 13.66
N ARG A 88 -15.65 -31.66 13.93
CA ARG A 88 -15.06 -31.73 15.29
C ARG A 88 -14.03 -30.65 15.60
N SER A 89 -13.68 -29.79 14.65
CA SER A 89 -12.65 -28.76 14.77
C SER A 89 -13.20 -27.36 14.49
N ASN A 90 -12.39 -26.35 14.68
CA ASN A 90 -12.69 -24.99 14.27
C ASN A 90 -12.37 -24.76 12.79
N PHE A 91 -12.97 -23.75 12.18
CA PHE A 91 -12.74 -23.45 10.76
C PHE A 91 -11.26 -23.12 10.48
N LEU A 92 -10.55 -22.46 11.42
CA LEU A 92 -9.12 -22.12 11.27
C LEU A 92 -8.18 -23.35 11.25
N GLU A 93 -8.64 -24.48 11.81
CA GLU A 93 -7.92 -25.76 11.82
C GLU A 93 -8.31 -26.66 10.66
N ALA A 94 -9.33 -26.26 9.88
CA ALA A 94 -9.84 -27.04 8.78
C ALA A 94 -8.79 -27.20 7.68
N LYS A 95 -8.75 -28.39 7.06
CA LYS A 95 -7.82 -28.75 6.00
C LYS A 95 -8.53 -29.00 4.68
N GLU A 96 -7.79 -28.83 3.61
CA GLU A 96 -8.24 -29.26 2.29
C GLU A 96 -8.24 -30.79 2.20
N SER A 97 -9.32 -31.37 1.68
CA SER A 97 -9.38 -32.81 1.39
C SER A 97 -9.37 -33.03 -0.12
N PRO A 98 -8.86 -34.18 -0.60
CA PRO A 98 -8.76 -34.48 -2.05
C PRO A 98 -10.08 -34.34 -2.81
N ASN A 99 -11.20 -34.70 -2.18
CA ASN A 99 -12.54 -34.73 -2.78
C ASN A 99 -13.41 -33.56 -2.34
N CYS A 100 -12.80 -32.39 -2.00
CA CYS A 100 -13.57 -31.24 -1.59
C CYS A 100 -14.18 -30.50 -2.80
N SER A 101 -15.29 -29.78 -2.54
CA SER A 101 -15.92 -28.93 -3.54
C SER A 101 -15.00 -27.77 -3.95
N TYR A 102 -15.18 -27.29 -5.17
CA TYR A 102 -14.41 -26.14 -5.67
C TYR A 102 -14.58 -24.89 -4.79
N VAL A 103 -15.76 -24.68 -4.20
CA VAL A 103 -16.01 -23.59 -3.24
C VAL A 103 -15.14 -23.76 -1.99
N TRP A 104 -15.09 -24.99 -1.44
CA TRP A 104 -14.26 -25.27 -0.26
C TRP A 104 -12.78 -25.04 -0.54
N ARG A 105 -12.29 -25.55 -1.65
CA ARG A 105 -10.90 -25.32 -2.11
C ARG A 105 -10.59 -23.84 -2.24
N SER A 106 -11.53 -23.08 -2.81
CA SER A 106 -11.39 -21.64 -2.94
C SER A 106 -11.32 -20.91 -1.59
N LEU A 107 -12.08 -21.34 -0.59
CA LEU A 107 -12.00 -20.81 0.77
C LEU A 107 -10.68 -21.18 1.45
N MET A 108 -10.21 -22.40 1.27
CA MET A 108 -8.92 -22.86 1.82
C MET A 108 -7.74 -22.08 1.23
N ALA A 109 -7.80 -21.68 -0.04
CA ALA A 109 -6.79 -20.79 -0.64
C ALA A 109 -6.65 -19.44 0.09
N ALA A 110 -7.69 -18.97 0.77
CA ALA A 110 -7.66 -17.75 1.57
C ALA A 110 -7.29 -17.97 3.05
N MET A 111 -7.15 -19.23 3.49
CA MET A 111 -6.83 -19.60 4.87
C MET A 111 -5.55 -18.93 5.40
N PRO A 112 -4.44 -18.83 4.65
CA PRO A 112 -3.23 -18.14 5.13
C PRO A 112 -3.47 -16.68 5.54
N ILE A 113 -4.41 -15.99 4.89
CA ILE A 113 -4.78 -14.61 5.24
C ILE A 113 -5.45 -14.58 6.61
N LEU A 114 -6.40 -15.49 6.85
CA LEU A 114 -7.12 -15.59 8.11
C LEU A 114 -6.20 -16.00 9.25
N GLN A 115 -5.34 -16.99 9.00
CA GLN A 115 -4.38 -17.47 9.98
C GLN A 115 -3.35 -16.40 10.37
N SER A 116 -2.97 -15.52 9.44
CA SER A 116 -2.03 -14.43 9.74
C SER A 116 -2.67 -13.26 10.49
N GLY A 117 -3.98 -13.07 10.37
CA GLY A 117 -4.66 -11.86 10.83
C GLY A 117 -5.65 -12.04 11.97
N HIS A 118 -5.94 -13.25 12.44
CA HIS A 118 -6.81 -13.48 13.59
C HIS A 118 -6.03 -13.40 14.90
N CYS A 119 -6.71 -13.00 15.97
CA CYS A 119 -6.24 -13.06 17.34
C CYS A 119 -7.45 -13.17 18.27
N TRP A 120 -7.32 -13.88 19.35
CA TRP A 120 -8.32 -13.90 20.40
C TRP A 120 -8.27 -12.62 21.24
N ARG A 121 -9.42 -12.09 21.54
CA ARG A 121 -9.60 -11.10 22.59
C ARG A 121 -10.09 -11.81 23.82
N VAL A 122 -9.34 -11.71 24.90
CA VAL A 122 -9.66 -12.34 26.17
C VAL A 122 -10.92 -11.71 26.77
N GLY A 123 -11.89 -12.55 27.05
CA GLY A 123 -13.08 -12.25 27.82
C GLY A 123 -13.03 -12.97 29.17
N ASN A 124 -13.61 -14.16 29.24
CA ASN A 124 -13.56 -15.03 30.41
C ASN A 124 -12.42 -16.09 30.36
N GLY A 125 -11.69 -16.18 29.24
CA GLY A 125 -10.54 -17.08 29.05
C GLY A 125 -10.87 -18.55 28.87
N VAL A 126 -12.16 -18.95 28.82
CA VAL A 126 -12.58 -20.35 28.77
C VAL A 126 -12.32 -20.99 27.41
N SER A 127 -12.35 -20.20 26.32
CA SER A 127 -12.23 -20.70 24.94
C SER A 127 -10.82 -20.58 24.40
N ILE A 128 -9.86 -20.09 25.16
CA ILE A 128 -8.50 -19.77 24.67
C ILE A 128 -7.49 -20.70 25.32
N ASN A 129 -6.77 -21.46 24.50
CA ASN A 129 -5.61 -22.21 24.98
C ASN A 129 -4.40 -21.29 25.07
N ALA A 130 -3.83 -21.12 26.26
CA ALA A 130 -2.76 -20.16 26.55
C ALA A 130 -1.48 -20.42 25.73
N LEU A 131 -1.21 -21.67 25.35
CA LEU A 131 0.03 -22.08 24.68
C LEU A 131 -0.13 -22.25 23.15
N LYS A 132 -1.35 -22.54 22.67
CA LYS A 132 -1.61 -22.88 21.27
C LYS A 132 -2.25 -21.77 20.47
N ASP A 133 -3.01 -20.89 21.13
CA ASP A 133 -3.79 -19.86 20.46
C ASP A 133 -3.05 -18.53 20.32
N LYS A 134 -3.49 -17.71 19.39
CA LYS A 134 -3.02 -16.34 19.21
C LYS A 134 -3.89 -15.41 20.04
N TRP A 135 -3.36 -14.95 21.16
CA TRP A 135 -4.11 -14.08 22.10
C TRP A 135 -3.28 -12.96 22.73
N LEU A 136 -1.96 -12.91 22.48
CA LEU A 136 -1.08 -11.84 22.97
C LEU A 136 -1.05 -10.67 21.97
N PRO A 137 -1.81 -9.58 22.18
CA PRO A 137 -1.70 -8.39 21.33
C PRO A 137 -0.31 -7.77 21.54
N ASN A 138 0.27 -7.21 20.47
CA ASN A 138 1.58 -6.56 20.47
C ASN A 138 2.81 -7.47 20.70
N TYR A 139 2.64 -8.77 20.75
CA TYR A 139 3.74 -9.72 20.74
C TYR A 139 4.04 -10.19 19.30
N PRO A 140 5.30 -10.47 18.92
CA PRO A 140 5.70 -10.68 17.52
C PRO A 140 4.87 -11.72 16.76
N THR A 141 4.52 -12.82 17.41
CA THR A 141 3.72 -13.92 16.84
C THR A 141 2.26 -13.92 17.32
N ASN A 142 1.91 -13.05 18.25
CA ASN A 142 0.66 -13.06 19.01
C ASN A 142 0.41 -14.36 19.80
N MET A 143 1.43 -15.20 19.92
CA MET A 143 1.42 -16.48 20.64
C MET A 143 2.53 -16.49 21.70
N VAL A 144 2.35 -17.28 22.74
CA VAL A 144 3.43 -17.65 23.64
C VAL A 144 4.43 -18.53 22.87
N LEU A 145 5.70 -18.22 22.99
CA LEU A 145 6.76 -18.95 22.25
C LEU A 145 7.57 -19.87 23.17
N ASN A 146 7.77 -19.48 24.42
CA ASN A 146 8.70 -20.11 25.36
C ASN A 146 8.08 -20.30 26.73
N PRO A 147 7.24 -21.32 26.95
CA PRO A 147 6.86 -21.66 28.32
C PRO A 147 8.09 -22.18 29.10
N VAL A 148 8.21 -21.79 30.36
CA VAL A 148 9.36 -22.19 31.21
C VAL A 148 9.41 -23.70 31.40
N GLN A 149 8.26 -24.39 31.35
CA GLN A 149 8.15 -25.84 31.46
C GLN A 149 7.18 -26.37 30.39
N ASN A 150 7.57 -27.43 29.68
CA ASN A 150 6.77 -28.05 28.62
C ASN A 150 5.62 -28.96 29.13
N ASN A 151 5.29 -28.95 30.41
CA ASN A 151 4.41 -29.96 31.05
C ASN A 151 2.96 -29.46 31.32
N TRP A 152 2.58 -28.29 30.76
CA TRP A 152 1.29 -27.65 31.07
C TRP A 152 0.09 -28.15 30.25
N GLY A 153 0.28 -29.12 29.35
CA GLY A 153 -0.82 -29.74 28.58
C GLY A 153 -1.71 -28.72 27.84
N ASP A 154 -2.99 -28.74 28.11
CA ASP A 154 -4.00 -27.83 27.54
C ASP A 154 -4.38 -26.71 28.51
N LEU A 155 -3.40 -25.92 28.96
CA LEU A 155 -3.63 -24.76 29.86
C LEU A 155 -4.57 -23.74 29.22
N MET A 156 -5.69 -23.46 29.89
CA MET A 156 -6.66 -22.46 29.43
C MET A 156 -6.38 -21.09 30.06
N VAL A 157 -6.65 -20.01 29.34
CA VAL A 157 -6.42 -18.65 29.85
C VAL A 157 -7.23 -18.35 31.12
N CYS A 158 -8.41 -18.94 31.27
CA CYS A 158 -9.21 -18.78 32.48
C CYS A 158 -8.50 -19.27 33.75
N GLU A 159 -7.59 -20.24 33.66
CA GLU A 159 -6.80 -20.73 34.79
C GLU A 159 -5.76 -19.70 35.25
N LEU A 160 -5.37 -18.77 34.40
CA LEU A 160 -4.46 -17.67 34.68
C LEU A 160 -5.17 -16.44 35.33
N ILE A 161 -6.51 -16.47 35.39
CA ILE A 161 -7.33 -15.38 35.90
C ILE A 161 -7.87 -15.79 37.27
N ASN A 162 -7.78 -14.89 38.24
CA ASN A 162 -8.46 -15.07 39.55
C ASN A 162 -9.97 -14.81 39.35
N PRO A 163 -10.86 -15.81 39.57
CA PRO A 163 -12.28 -15.68 39.27
C PRO A 163 -13.02 -14.73 40.24
N GLU A 164 -12.51 -14.54 41.45
CA GLU A 164 -13.15 -13.67 42.47
C GLU A 164 -12.83 -12.20 42.24
N LEU A 165 -11.56 -11.90 41.96
CA LEU A 165 -11.06 -10.53 41.81
C LEU A 165 -11.04 -10.08 40.37
N ASN A 166 -11.16 -10.99 39.40
CA ASN A 166 -11.04 -10.78 37.98
C ASN A 166 -9.75 -10.04 37.61
N VAL A 167 -8.64 -10.53 38.12
CA VAL A 167 -7.28 -10.04 37.86
C VAL A 167 -6.38 -11.19 37.44
N TRP A 168 -5.30 -10.89 36.77
CA TRP A 168 -4.29 -11.89 36.43
C TRP A 168 -3.61 -12.45 37.68
N ARG A 169 -3.41 -13.78 37.74
CA ARG A 169 -2.63 -14.46 38.76
C ARG A 169 -1.13 -14.26 38.49
N TYR A 170 -0.62 -13.11 38.87
CA TYR A 170 0.71 -12.64 38.51
C TYR A 170 1.84 -13.61 38.89
N GLU A 171 1.79 -14.20 40.11
CA GLU A 171 2.81 -15.14 40.57
C GLU A 171 2.78 -16.44 39.75
N ASP A 172 1.60 -16.99 39.47
CA ASP A 172 1.44 -18.21 38.65
C ASP A 172 1.93 -17.97 37.24
N ILE A 173 1.60 -16.84 36.65
CA ILE A 173 2.00 -16.46 35.29
C ILE A 173 3.54 -16.37 35.19
N ARG A 174 4.22 -15.82 36.16
CA ARG A 174 5.69 -15.74 36.19
C ARG A 174 6.40 -17.07 36.38
N THR A 175 5.74 -18.07 36.95
CA THR A 175 6.30 -19.42 37.01
C THR A 175 6.14 -20.20 35.70
N ILE A 176 5.12 -19.87 34.91
CA ILE A 176 4.77 -20.59 33.67
C ILE A 176 5.47 -19.97 32.46
N PHE A 177 5.56 -18.63 32.39
CA PHE A 177 6.02 -17.89 31.21
C PHE A 177 7.30 -17.10 31.52
N HIS A 178 8.12 -16.89 30.47
CA HIS A 178 9.25 -15.99 30.59
C HIS A 178 8.79 -14.56 30.90
N ARG A 179 9.68 -13.77 31.51
CA ARG A 179 9.38 -12.43 32.04
C ARG A 179 8.69 -11.54 31.02
N ASP A 180 9.18 -11.48 29.79
CA ASP A 180 8.63 -10.59 28.76
C ASP A 180 7.20 -11.02 28.32
N GLU A 181 6.94 -12.32 28.28
CA GLU A 181 5.62 -12.87 28.01
C GLU A 181 4.67 -12.67 29.18
N ALA A 182 5.14 -12.90 30.41
CA ALA A 182 4.38 -12.66 31.62
C ALA A 182 3.97 -11.19 31.75
N ASP A 183 4.89 -10.27 31.50
CA ASP A 183 4.60 -8.83 31.52
C ASP A 183 3.60 -8.44 30.39
N ALA A 184 3.71 -9.04 29.20
CA ALA A 184 2.76 -8.84 28.12
C ALA A 184 1.35 -9.37 28.46
N ILE A 185 1.25 -10.53 29.09
CA ILE A 185 -0.01 -11.12 29.57
C ILE A 185 -0.67 -10.19 30.60
N CYS A 186 0.08 -9.79 31.62
CA CYS A 186 -0.43 -8.96 32.71
C CYS A 186 -0.87 -7.56 32.26
N GLN A 187 -0.38 -7.07 31.10
CA GLN A 187 -0.81 -5.81 30.50
C GLN A 187 -2.16 -5.91 29.75
N ILE A 188 -2.67 -7.12 29.48
CA ILE A 188 -3.96 -7.27 28.82
C ILE A 188 -5.07 -6.88 29.80
N PRO A 189 -5.91 -5.88 29.48
CA PRO A 189 -7.00 -5.47 30.34
C PRO A 189 -8.09 -6.55 30.37
N LEU A 190 -8.47 -7.00 31.56
CA LEU A 190 -9.60 -7.89 31.73
C LEU A 190 -10.91 -7.10 31.85
N SER A 191 -11.97 -7.63 31.23
CA SER A 191 -13.30 -7.02 31.32
C SER A 191 -13.89 -7.26 32.73
N ARG A 192 -14.39 -6.21 33.36
CA ARG A 192 -15.14 -6.35 34.64
C ARG A 192 -16.47 -7.10 34.49
N ARG A 193 -16.93 -7.31 33.25
CA ARG A 193 -18.13 -8.10 32.97
C ARG A 193 -17.68 -9.46 32.44
N TYR A 194 -18.36 -10.51 32.80
CA TYR A 194 -18.16 -11.86 32.28
C TYR A 194 -18.57 -11.92 30.81
N VAL A 195 -17.69 -11.45 29.91
CA VAL A 195 -17.89 -11.45 28.47
C VAL A 195 -17.19 -12.68 27.89
N ALA A 196 -17.82 -13.36 26.95
CA ALA A 196 -17.18 -14.49 26.24
C ALA A 196 -15.98 -14.02 25.42
N ASP A 197 -15.02 -14.92 25.25
CA ASP A 197 -13.87 -14.70 24.37
C ASP A 197 -14.32 -14.48 22.93
N THR A 198 -13.63 -13.60 22.21
CA THR A 198 -13.99 -13.27 20.82
C THR A 198 -12.77 -13.25 19.93
N ILE A 199 -12.93 -13.74 18.69
CA ILE A 199 -11.86 -13.64 17.68
C ILE A 199 -11.97 -12.29 16.98
N VAL A 200 -10.86 -11.55 16.95
CA VAL A 200 -10.74 -10.22 16.34
C VAL A 200 -9.75 -10.22 15.20
N TRP A 201 -9.88 -9.23 14.31
CA TRP A 201 -9.00 -9.05 13.16
C TRP A 201 -7.91 -8.01 13.48
N LEU A 202 -6.65 -8.44 13.51
CA LEU A 202 -5.50 -7.60 13.92
C LEU A 202 -5.21 -6.40 13.02
N HIS A 203 -5.57 -6.49 11.74
CA HIS A 203 -5.23 -5.47 10.75
C HIS A 203 -6.26 -4.34 10.64
N ASN A 204 -7.14 -4.20 11.64
CA ASN A 204 -8.07 -3.10 11.80
C ASN A 204 -8.08 -2.63 13.26
N PRO A 205 -7.93 -1.33 13.56
CA PRO A 205 -7.96 -0.82 14.93
C PRO A 205 -9.22 -1.17 15.73
N ARG A 206 -10.35 -1.38 15.05
CA ARG A 206 -11.61 -1.80 15.68
C ARG A 206 -11.72 -3.31 15.94
N GLY A 207 -10.74 -4.10 15.46
CA GLY A 207 -10.81 -5.56 15.50
C GLY A 207 -11.77 -6.20 14.50
N GLU A 208 -12.33 -5.43 13.58
CA GLU A 208 -13.29 -5.89 12.57
C GLU A 208 -12.60 -6.28 11.27
N PHE A 209 -13.03 -7.38 10.66
CA PHE A 209 -12.53 -7.79 9.35
C PHE A 209 -13.03 -6.84 8.25
N THR A 210 -12.12 -6.33 7.46
CA THR A 210 -12.45 -5.59 6.23
C THR A 210 -11.72 -6.17 5.02
N VAL A 211 -12.38 -6.20 3.86
CA VAL A 211 -11.73 -6.64 2.60
C VAL A 211 -10.51 -5.78 2.28
N LYS A 212 -10.56 -4.49 2.63
CA LYS A 212 -9.43 -3.57 2.43
C LYS A 212 -8.19 -3.99 3.22
N SER A 213 -8.34 -4.30 4.51
CA SER A 213 -7.21 -4.75 5.33
C SER A 213 -6.72 -6.14 4.91
N ALA A 214 -7.65 -7.07 4.62
CA ALA A 214 -7.32 -8.40 4.11
C ALA A 214 -6.59 -8.36 2.76
N TYR A 215 -6.93 -7.42 1.87
CA TYR A 215 -6.23 -7.21 0.62
C TYR A 215 -4.74 -6.86 0.82
N HIS A 216 -4.42 -6.01 1.79
CA HIS A 216 -3.02 -5.70 2.10
C HIS A 216 -2.27 -6.89 2.69
N VAL A 217 -2.96 -7.74 3.47
CA VAL A 217 -2.38 -9.00 3.98
C VAL A 217 -2.13 -9.96 2.81
N ALA A 218 -3.14 -10.16 1.94
CA ALA A 218 -3.03 -11.02 0.76
C ALA A 218 -1.85 -10.60 -0.14
N ARG A 219 -1.72 -9.30 -0.44
CA ARG A 219 -0.58 -8.79 -1.21
C ARG A 219 0.76 -9.11 -0.56
N ARG A 220 0.88 -8.93 0.76
CA ARG A 220 2.12 -9.22 1.49
C ARG A 220 2.50 -10.70 1.40
N ILE A 221 1.52 -11.59 1.54
CA ILE A 221 1.73 -13.03 1.40
C ILE A 221 2.16 -13.39 -0.02
N LEU A 222 1.49 -12.84 -1.04
CA LEU A 222 1.80 -13.13 -2.45
C LEU A 222 3.15 -12.59 -2.90
N THR A 223 3.58 -11.44 -2.40
CA THR A 223 4.85 -10.81 -2.79
C THR A 223 6.04 -11.26 -1.95
N GLY A 224 5.83 -12.04 -0.88
CA GLY A 224 6.89 -12.44 0.04
C GLY A 224 7.58 -11.25 0.74
N ALA A 225 7.00 -10.07 0.65
CA ALA A 225 7.61 -8.85 1.16
C ALA A 225 7.55 -8.80 2.69
N ALA A 226 8.61 -9.26 3.33
CA ALA A 226 8.94 -8.86 4.69
C ALA A 226 9.07 -7.32 4.75
N ARG A 227 8.65 -6.71 5.87
CA ARG A 227 8.87 -5.27 6.12
C ARG A 227 10.37 -4.98 6.21
N VAL A 228 11.02 -4.77 5.07
CA VAL A 228 12.37 -4.20 5.07
C VAL A 228 12.20 -2.68 5.16
N GLY A 229 12.23 -2.18 6.39
CA GLY A 229 12.32 -0.74 6.66
C GLY A 229 13.74 -0.26 6.41
N THR A 230 14.07 0.13 5.19
CA THR A 230 15.28 0.90 4.94
C THR A 230 15.01 2.39 5.22
N SER A 231 16.01 3.12 5.74
CA SER A 231 15.89 4.58 6.02
C SER A 231 15.46 5.38 4.77
N ARG A 232 15.92 5.02 3.57
CA ARG A 232 15.42 5.53 2.29
C ARG A 232 13.93 5.32 2.08
N GLY A 233 13.33 4.27 2.66
CA GLY A 233 11.88 4.02 2.58
C GLY A 233 11.02 5.05 3.32
N CYS A 234 11.54 5.77 4.32
CA CYS A 234 10.79 6.79 5.04
C CYS A 234 10.70 8.10 4.23
N ALA A 235 11.84 8.59 3.74
CA ALA A 235 11.88 9.81 2.90
C ALA A 235 11.07 9.64 1.62
N ALA A 236 11.24 8.53 0.91
CA ALA A 236 10.45 8.23 -0.28
C ALA A 236 8.94 8.19 0.01
N ARG A 237 8.49 7.62 1.14
CA ARG A 237 7.07 7.63 1.54
C ARG A 237 6.53 9.05 1.74
N GLN A 238 7.33 9.96 2.27
CA GLN A 238 6.94 11.35 2.45
C GLN A 238 6.77 12.05 1.09
N ILE A 239 7.69 11.84 0.15
CA ILE A 239 7.57 12.36 -1.23
C ILE A 239 6.27 11.90 -1.86
N TRP A 240 6.00 10.59 -1.85
CA TRP A 240 4.77 10.04 -2.41
C TRP A 240 3.52 10.58 -1.74
N ALA A 241 3.51 10.65 -0.41
CA ALA A 241 2.37 11.20 0.33
C ALA A 241 2.13 12.67 -0.03
N THR A 242 3.19 13.46 -0.21
CA THR A 242 3.10 14.87 -0.61
C THR A 242 2.53 15.00 -2.01
N ILE A 243 3.09 14.32 -3.02
CA ILE A 243 2.61 14.41 -4.41
C ILE A 243 1.09 14.18 -4.51
N TRP A 244 0.57 13.16 -3.80
CA TRP A 244 -0.86 12.84 -3.86
C TRP A 244 -1.74 13.80 -3.05
N LYS A 245 -1.17 14.56 -2.09
CA LYS A 245 -1.89 15.58 -1.32
C LYS A 245 -2.02 16.92 -2.03
N LEU A 246 -1.11 17.24 -2.98
CA LEU A 246 -1.11 18.53 -3.67
C LEU A 246 -2.49 18.84 -4.28
N ARG A 247 -2.88 20.10 -4.29
CA ARG A 247 -4.14 20.58 -4.90
C ARG A 247 -3.89 21.08 -6.32
N ILE A 248 -3.45 20.17 -7.19
CA ILE A 248 -3.16 20.39 -8.60
C ILE A 248 -3.89 19.32 -9.45
N PRO A 249 -4.07 19.54 -10.76
CA PRO A 249 -4.68 18.58 -11.67
C PRO A 249 -4.02 17.19 -11.61
N ASN A 250 -4.83 16.13 -11.70
CA ASN A 250 -4.32 14.75 -11.62
C ASN A 250 -3.26 14.43 -12.70
N LYS A 251 -3.34 15.04 -13.89
CA LYS A 251 -2.33 14.91 -14.94
C LYS A 251 -0.95 15.35 -14.48
N ILE A 252 -0.86 16.42 -13.67
CA ILE A 252 0.39 16.93 -13.10
C ILE A 252 0.89 16.00 -11.98
N LYS A 253 0.00 15.46 -11.12
CA LYS A 253 0.40 14.45 -10.12
C LYS A 253 0.97 13.18 -10.76
N VAL A 254 0.35 12.70 -11.85
CA VAL A 254 0.84 11.54 -12.61
C VAL A 254 2.18 11.85 -13.29
N PHE A 255 2.35 13.08 -13.82
CA PHE A 255 3.63 13.55 -14.34
C PHE A 255 4.71 13.56 -13.25
N ALA A 256 4.44 14.15 -12.07
CA ALA A 256 5.34 14.17 -10.93
C ALA A 256 5.74 12.74 -10.50
N TRP A 257 4.75 11.84 -10.43
CA TRP A 257 4.98 10.43 -10.15
C TRP A 257 5.91 9.77 -11.20
N ARG A 258 5.70 10.06 -12.50
CA ARG A 258 6.58 9.56 -13.59
C ARG A 258 8.00 10.12 -13.49
N ALA A 259 8.12 11.41 -13.20
CA ALA A 259 9.41 12.08 -13.03
C ALA A 259 10.21 11.47 -11.86
N CYS A 260 9.60 11.34 -10.68
CA CYS A 260 10.25 10.72 -9.51
C CYS A 260 10.57 9.23 -9.70
N HIS A 261 9.97 8.57 -10.66
CA HIS A 261 10.30 7.20 -11.02
C HIS A 261 11.32 7.08 -12.17
N GLU A 262 11.84 8.20 -12.66
CA GLU A 262 12.77 8.26 -13.80
C GLU A 262 12.21 7.53 -15.05
N ILE A 263 10.90 7.68 -15.31
CA ILE A 263 10.20 7.02 -16.42
C ILE A 263 9.54 8.00 -17.42
N LEU A 264 9.99 9.25 -17.42
CA LEU A 264 9.66 10.16 -18.51
C LEU A 264 10.40 9.72 -19.79
N PRO A 265 9.81 9.91 -20.98
CA PRO A 265 10.46 9.56 -22.25
C PRO A 265 11.53 10.60 -22.62
N THR A 266 12.57 10.70 -21.79
CA THR A 266 13.78 11.47 -22.04
C THR A 266 14.68 10.73 -23.04
N THR A 267 15.63 11.40 -23.67
CA THR A 267 16.54 10.74 -24.62
C THR A 267 17.35 9.64 -23.95
N VAL A 268 17.84 9.83 -22.72
CA VAL A 268 18.51 8.79 -21.94
C VAL A 268 17.62 7.56 -21.74
N ASN A 269 16.35 7.74 -21.39
CA ASN A 269 15.42 6.64 -21.19
C ASN A 269 15.05 5.94 -22.49
N LEU A 270 14.91 6.67 -23.60
CA LEU A 270 14.65 6.13 -24.92
C LEU A 270 15.86 5.37 -25.47
N THR A 271 17.08 5.87 -25.29
CA THR A 271 18.34 5.17 -25.66
C THR A 271 18.49 3.87 -24.86
N ARG A 272 18.23 3.89 -23.55
CA ARG A 272 18.22 2.69 -22.72
C ARG A 272 17.22 1.64 -23.22
N ARG A 273 16.11 2.08 -23.83
CA ARG A 273 15.10 1.21 -24.46
C ARG A 273 15.38 0.90 -25.93
N ARG A 274 16.52 1.35 -26.46
CA ARG A 274 16.93 1.15 -27.86
C ARG A 274 15.92 1.69 -28.89
N VAL A 275 15.24 2.80 -28.54
CA VAL A 275 14.30 3.50 -29.43
C VAL A 275 15.05 4.53 -30.28
N ILE A 276 16.06 5.16 -29.68
CA ILE A 276 16.96 6.13 -30.36
C ILE A 276 18.42 5.77 -30.01
N HIS A 277 19.37 6.33 -30.74
CA HIS A 277 20.81 6.04 -30.58
C HIS A 277 21.52 7.10 -29.75
N GLU A 278 21.08 8.35 -29.78
CA GLU A 278 21.71 9.45 -29.07
C GLU A 278 20.91 9.84 -27.81
N ASP A 279 21.62 10.13 -26.74
CA ASP A 279 21.03 10.51 -25.46
C ASP A 279 21.10 12.01 -25.16
N LYS A 280 21.61 12.81 -26.12
CA LYS A 280 21.78 14.25 -25.95
C LYS A 280 20.45 15.00 -25.90
N CYS A 281 20.43 16.06 -25.08
CA CYS A 281 19.30 16.96 -24.97
C CYS A 281 19.11 17.73 -26.28
N SER A 282 17.93 17.64 -26.88
CA SER A 282 17.60 18.33 -28.14
C SER A 282 17.50 19.86 -27.99
N ILE A 283 17.49 20.40 -26.79
CA ILE A 283 17.37 21.84 -26.53
C ILE A 283 18.75 22.47 -26.33
N CYS A 284 19.54 22.00 -25.37
CA CYS A 284 20.88 22.56 -25.13
C CYS A 284 21.97 21.91 -26.00
N THR A 285 21.72 20.72 -26.56
CA THR A 285 22.64 19.95 -27.45
C THR A 285 23.96 19.53 -26.80
N ILE A 286 24.14 19.80 -25.51
CA ILE A 286 25.41 19.59 -24.78
C ILE A 286 25.35 18.32 -23.93
N GLU A 287 24.40 18.28 -23.01
CA GLU A 287 24.28 17.26 -21.97
C GLU A 287 23.36 16.11 -22.36
N SER A 288 23.56 14.94 -21.74
CA SER A 288 22.61 13.82 -21.83
C SER A 288 21.27 14.19 -21.16
N GLU A 289 20.16 13.96 -21.83
CA GLU A 289 18.85 14.34 -21.34
C GLU A 289 18.31 13.30 -20.34
N SER A 290 18.74 13.38 -19.10
CA SER A 290 18.09 12.70 -17.97
C SER A 290 16.82 13.44 -17.52
N THR A 291 16.03 12.86 -16.61
CA THR A 291 14.84 13.55 -16.08
C THR A 291 15.23 14.82 -15.32
N ILE A 292 16.28 14.74 -14.50
CA ILE A 292 16.76 15.91 -13.74
C ILE A 292 17.28 16.99 -14.68
N HIS A 293 18.05 16.61 -15.71
CA HIS A 293 18.51 17.57 -16.71
C HIS A 293 17.33 18.26 -17.40
N ALA A 294 16.38 17.52 -17.94
CA ALA A 294 15.25 18.07 -18.71
C ALA A 294 14.37 19.03 -17.90
N LEU A 295 14.22 18.79 -16.58
CA LEU A 295 13.31 19.55 -15.72
C LEU A 295 14.01 20.60 -14.86
N TRP A 296 15.32 20.44 -14.58
CA TRP A 296 16.04 21.28 -13.60
C TRP A 296 17.32 21.88 -14.15
N ASP A 297 18.26 21.07 -14.68
CA ASP A 297 19.62 21.53 -15.00
C ASP A 297 19.76 22.13 -16.42
N CYS A 298 18.86 21.82 -17.35
CA CYS A 298 18.90 22.37 -18.71
C CYS A 298 18.79 23.89 -18.68
N ALA A 299 19.63 24.61 -19.45
CA ALA A 299 19.61 26.07 -19.55
C ALA A 299 18.20 26.63 -19.80
N ALA A 300 17.42 26.00 -20.69
CA ALA A 300 16.04 26.42 -20.95
C ALA A 300 15.09 26.19 -19.77
N ALA A 301 15.35 25.21 -18.90
CA ALA A 301 14.62 25.04 -17.64
C ALA A 301 15.04 26.08 -16.61
N GLN A 302 16.34 26.36 -16.53
CA GLN A 302 16.89 27.35 -15.61
C GLN A 302 16.35 28.77 -15.87
N ASP A 303 16.14 29.14 -17.15
CA ASP A 303 15.51 30.41 -17.53
C ASP A 303 14.10 30.56 -16.93
N ILE A 304 13.35 29.46 -16.85
CA ILE A 304 12.01 29.45 -16.23
C ILE A 304 12.12 29.53 -14.72
N TRP A 305 13.04 28.75 -14.11
CA TRP A 305 13.26 28.75 -12.67
C TRP A 305 13.79 30.11 -12.15
N ALA A 306 14.55 30.84 -12.97
CA ALA A 306 15.02 32.20 -12.65
C ALA A 306 13.85 33.20 -12.43
N GLY A 307 12.71 32.99 -13.08
CA GLY A 307 11.49 33.78 -12.88
C GLY A 307 10.51 33.21 -11.84
N SER A 308 10.85 32.12 -11.13
CA SER A 308 9.99 31.46 -10.15
C SER A 308 10.10 32.09 -8.75
N VAL A 309 9.60 31.41 -7.72
CA VAL A 309 9.71 31.88 -6.32
C VAL A 309 11.16 31.89 -5.86
N ARG A 310 11.50 32.90 -5.00
CA ARG A 310 12.88 33.15 -4.55
C ARG A 310 13.62 31.94 -4.00
N LYS A 311 12.90 31.00 -3.37
CA LYS A 311 13.49 29.78 -2.82
C LYS A 311 13.99 28.86 -3.93
N LEU A 312 13.32 28.79 -5.07
CA LEU A 312 13.72 28.00 -6.24
C LEU A 312 14.83 28.68 -7.03
N GLN A 313 14.77 30.01 -7.19
CA GLN A 313 15.82 30.80 -7.88
C GLN A 313 17.20 30.62 -7.28
N LYS A 314 17.29 30.44 -5.97
CA LYS A 314 18.55 30.31 -5.21
C LYS A 314 18.87 28.88 -4.80
N PHE A 315 18.18 27.91 -5.39
CA PHE A 315 18.39 26.52 -5.04
C PHE A 315 19.66 25.97 -5.71
N LYS A 316 20.39 25.14 -4.98
CA LYS A 316 21.64 24.56 -5.49
C LYS A 316 21.35 23.55 -6.59
N HIS A 317 22.22 23.48 -7.60
CA HIS A 317 22.28 22.43 -8.61
C HIS A 317 23.25 21.33 -8.17
N GLY A 318 23.17 20.16 -8.82
CA GLY A 318 24.07 19.05 -8.57
C GLY A 318 23.41 17.81 -7.94
N GLN A 319 22.06 17.78 -7.92
CA GLN A 319 21.34 16.57 -7.54
C GLN A 319 21.51 15.48 -8.62
N SER A 320 21.64 14.23 -8.20
CA SER A 320 21.82 13.10 -9.12
C SER A 320 20.54 12.69 -9.84
N ASP A 321 19.40 12.91 -9.22
CA ASP A 321 18.08 12.52 -9.72
C ASP A 321 16.94 13.36 -9.10
N ILE A 322 15.73 13.19 -9.63
CA ILE A 322 14.54 13.92 -9.14
C ILE A 322 14.18 13.56 -7.71
N LEU A 323 14.43 12.35 -7.25
CA LEU A 323 14.11 11.96 -5.86
C LEU A 323 14.97 12.74 -4.87
N GLN A 324 16.28 12.85 -5.14
CA GLN A 324 17.19 13.66 -4.32
C GLN A 324 16.77 15.13 -4.31
N LEU A 325 16.44 15.68 -5.47
CA LEU A 325 15.90 17.05 -5.55
C LEU A 325 14.64 17.20 -4.69
N MET A 326 13.74 16.24 -4.74
CA MET A 326 12.50 16.26 -3.95
C MET A 326 12.73 16.14 -2.45
N GLU A 327 13.69 15.33 -2.01
CA GLU A 327 14.08 15.22 -0.59
C GLU A 327 14.51 16.60 -0.05
N GLU A 328 15.37 17.31 -0.78
CA GLU A 328 15.85 18.63 -0.41
C GLU A 328 14.74 19.71 -0.50
N LEU A 329 13.87 19.66 -1.51
CA LEU A 329 12.77 20.62 -1.67
C LEU A 329 11.71 20.47 -0.59
N LEU A 330 11.42 19.24 -0.11
CA LEU A 330 10.45 19.01 0.96
C LEU A 330 10.86 19.67 2.30
N GLU A 331 12.13 19.87 2.53
CA GLU A 331 12.63 20.57 3.71
C GLU A 331 12.44 22.10 3.64
N ARG A 332 12.32 22.65 2.42
CA ARG A 332 12.36 24.10 2.19
C ARG A 332 11.04 24.70 1.70
N LEU A 333 10.28 23.94 0.91
CA LEU A 333 9.05 24.42 0.30
C LEU A 333 7.82 24.02 1.12
N ASN A 334 6.86 24.91 1.21
CA ASN A 334 5.53 24.58 1.70
C ASN A 334 4.69 23.88 0.59
N LEU A 335 3.46 23.47 0.92
CA LEU A 335 2.61 22.75 -0.03
C LEU A 335 2.24 23.59 -1.26
N GLU A 336 2.00 24.89 -1.11
CA GLU A 336 1.64 25.77 -2.23
C GLU A 336 2.83 26.00 -3.16
N GLU A 337 4.01 26.22 -2.60
CA GLU A 337 5.25 26.33 -3.37
C GLU A 337 5.58 25.01 -4.11
N MET A 338 5.23 23.87 -3.51
CA MET A 338 5.38 22.54 -4.13
C MET A 338 4.35 22.33 -5.26
N GLU A 339 3.12 22.85 -5.13
CA GLU A 339 2.12 22.89 -6.19
C GLU A 339 2.63 23.69 -7.39
N LEU A 340 3.22 24.85 -7.13
CA LEU A 340 3.81 25.70 -8.16
C LEU A 340 5.00 25.00 -8.84
N PHE A 341 5.93 24.42 -8.06
CA PHE A 341 7.08 23.68 -8.58
C PHE A 341 6.64 22.60 -9.57
N TRP A 342 5.71 21.72 -9.20
CA TRP A 342 5.29 20.65 -10.08
C TRP A 342 4.49 21.13 -11.30
N THR A 343 3.77 22.23 -11.19
CA THR A 343 3.05 22.84 -12.30
C THR A 343 4.02 23.46 -13.28
N GLN A 344 5.05 24.18 -12.81
CA GLN A 344 6.12 24.72 -13.65
C GLN A 344 6.94 23.59 -14.31
N ALA A 345 7.35 22.57 -13.56
CA ALA A 345 8.06 21.41 -14.11
C ALA A 345 7.26 20.72 -15.22
N TRP A 346 5.93 20.59 -15.07
CA TRP A 346 5.05 20.04 -16.08
C TRP A 346 4.97 20.95 -17.32
N LEU A 347 4.97 22.26 -17.18
CA LEU A 347 5.00 23.22 -18.30
C LEU A 347 6.35 23.18 -19.02
N ILE A 348 7.47 23.09 -18.29
CA ILE A 348 8.81 22.88 -18.88
C ILE A 348 8.82 21.62 -19.74
N TRP A 349 8.29 20.51 -19.22
CA TRP A 349 8.18 19.25 -19.96
C TRP A 349 7.32 19.38 -21.23
N ASN A 350 6.18 20.07 -21.15
CA ASN A 350 5.32 20.31 -22.32
C ASN A 350 5.99 21.22 -23.35
N GLN A 351 6.72 22.24 -22.90
CA GLN A 351 7.51 23.12 -23.75
C GLN A 351 8.58 22.33 -24.51
N ARG A 352 9.32 21.46 -23.80
CA ARG A 352 10.30 20.56 -24.39
C ARG A 352 9.66 19.67 -25.46
N ASN A 353 8.54 19.05 -25.15
CA ASN A 353 7.84 18.18 -26.10
C ASN A 353 7.32 18.98 -27.32
N SER A 354 6.79 20.18 -27.12
CA SER A 354 6.36 21.05 -28.19
C SER A 354 7.50 21.34 -29.15
N LEU A 355 8.70 21.64 -28.66
CA LEU A 355 9.88 21.90 -29.46
C LEU A 355 10.28 20.68 -30.32
N LEU A 356 10.25 19.49 -29.77
CA LEU A 356 10.54 18.24 -30.49
C LEU A 356 9.56 17.97 -31.66
N HIS A 357 8.34 18.50 -31.53
CA HIS A 357 7.31 18.37 -32.58
C HIS A 357 7.18 19.63 -33.45
N GLY A 358 8.23 20.47 -33.56
CA GLY A 358 8.26 21.64 -34.43
C GLY A 358 7.59 22.89 -33.88
N GLY A 359 7.25 22.91 -32.62
CA GLY A 359 6.74 24.11 -31.93
C GLY A 359 7.83 25.15 -31.65
N LYS A 360 7.41 26.30 -31.15
CA LYS A 360 8.32 27.41 -30.81
C LYS A 360 8.53 27.53 -29.29
N MET A 361 9.72 27.98 -28.89
CA MET A 361 10.04 28.32 -27.51
C MET A 361 9.17 29.51 -27.08
N LYS A 362 8.50 29.39 -25.95
CA LYS A 362 7.71 30.46 -25.32
C LYS A 362 8.58 31.23 -24.34
N ASN A 363 8.22 32.48 -24.12
CA ASN A 363 8.88 33.30 -23.11
C ASN A 363 8.74 32.67 -21.71
N PRO A 364 9.82 32.56 -20.92
CA PRO A 364 9.79 32.01 -19.56
C PRO A 364 8.74 32.65 -18.65
N ASN A 365 8.57 33.98 -18.71
CA ASN A 365 7.57 34.69 -17.92
C ASN A 365 6.13 34.28 -18.25
N CYS A 366 5.85 33.96 -19.53
CA CYS A 366 4.53 33.44 -19.93
C CYS A 366 4.25 32.07 -19.32
N LEU A 367 5.28 31.23 -19.19
CA LEU A 367 5.12 29.89 -18.58
C LEU A 367 4.91 30.00 -17.05
N ASN A 368 5.63 30.90 -16.40
CA ASN A 368 5.45 31.16 -14.97
C ASN A 368 4.03 31.68 -14.68
N LYS A 369 3.57 32.69 -15.40
CA LYS A 369 2.19 33.18 -15.29
C LYS A 369 1.15 32.10 -15.56
N ARG A 370 1.38 31.24 -16.58
CA ARG A 370 0.47 30.13 -16.89
C ARG A 370 0.43 29.06 -15.79
N ALA A 371 1.52 28.88 -15.03
CA ALA A 371 1.53 27.99 -13.88
C ALA A 371 0.58 28.45 -12.78
N ASP A 372 0.64 29.76 -12.44
CA ASP A 372 -0.25 30.36 -11.46
C ASP A 372 -1.71 30.27 -11.90
N GLU A 373 -2.02 30.66 -13.15
CA GLU A 373 -3.35 30.57 -13.72
C GLU A 373 -3.91 29.12 -13.67
N CYS A 374 -3.09 28.13 -13.99
CA CYS A 374 -3.51 26.73 -14.00
C CYS A 374 -3.89 26.24 -12.59
N ILE A 375 -3.18 26.67 -11.56
CA ILE A 375 -3.47 26.34 -10.16
C ILE A 375 -4.76 27.04 -9.70
N GLU A 376 -4.91 28.32 -10.01
CA GLU A 376 -6.10 29.11 -9.65
C GLU A 376 -7.36 28.58 -10.33
N GLU A 377 -7.32 28.31 -11.64
CA GLU A 377 -8.41 27.68 -12.40
C GLU A 377 -8.84 26.36 -11.74
N PHE A 378 -7.87 25.52 -11.37
CA PHE A 378 -8.17 24.22 -10.77
C PHE A 378 -8.78 24.36 -9.37
N LYS A 379 -8.23 25.25 -8.52
CA LYS A 379 -8.75 25.50 -7.17
C LYS A 379 -10.16 26.08 -7.21
N SER A 380 -10.42 27.03 -8.11
CA SER A 380 -11.75 27.64 -8.31
C SER A 380 -12.78 26.63 -8.76
N ALA A 381 -12.45 25.77 -9.74
CA ALA A 381 -13.35 24.71 -10.21
C ALA A 381 -13.69 23.72 -9.10
N GLN A 382 -12.74 23.36 -8.23
CA GLN A 382 -13.02 22.46 -7.10
C GLN A 382 -13.95 23.10 -6.05
N THR A 383 -13.80 24.40 -5.79
CA THR A 383 -14.66 25.10 -4.83
C THR A 383 -16.11 25.15 -5.34
N GLN A 384 -16.34 25.38 -6.64
CA GLN A 384 -17.68 25.36 -7.23
C GLN A 384 -18.35 23.98 -7.12
N LEU A 385 -17.61 22.88 -7.28
CA LEU A 385 -18.15 21.51 -7.15
C LEU A 385 -18.56 21.15 -5.72
N THR A 386 -17.93 21.77 -4.72
CA THR A 386 -18.27 21.54 -3.29
C THR A 386 -19.47 22.36 -2.81
N VAL A 387 -19.85 23.42 -3.53
CA VAL A 387 -20.99 24.31 -3.17
C VAL A 387 -22.31 23.82 -3.74
N GLN A 388 -22.32 22.91 -4.73
CA GLN A 388 -23.58 22.30 -5.22
C GLN A 388 -23.95 21.12 -4.32
N PRO A 389 -25.03 21.20 -3.52
CA PRO A 389 -25.54 20.04 -2.76
C PRO A 389 -26.07 19.01 -3.74
N ARG A 390 -25.72 17.75 -3.52
CA ARG A 390 -26.28 16.58 -4.20
C ARG A 390 -27.72 16.36 -3.78
#